data_0cf305812ddf399c092fa643e8b5f4e9
#
_entry.id   0cf305812ddf399c092fa643e8b5f4e9
#
_cell.length_a   1.000
_cell.length_b   1.000
_cell.length_c   1.000
_cell.angle_alpha   90.00
_cell.angle_beta   90.00
_cell.angle_gamma   90.00
#
_symmetry.space_group_name_H-M   'P 1'
#
loop_
_entity.id
_entity.type
_entity.pdbx_description
1 polymer ?
#
loop_
_entity_poly.entity_id
_entity_poly.type
_entity_poly.pdbx_seq_one_letter_code
_entity_poly.pdbx_strand_id
1 'polypeptide(L)'
;KTPQNKGKTILKPTRGKSKGARQHSIGIDGKRLHNIEIGLAQFRAFTSYEEIVNAVCTMDESMLGVEKLGTLYDVSPSAQEVEVLKKASNVDISTCGKAEKWLLAASKVPRFIEKVDTFRFKLTFTGRAKELAKSIQYFTDVCKKVKTSKKLMSVLQSVLKIGNIMNKGTHAGGACGFKLDSLM
;
A
#
# COMPACT_ATOMS: atom_id res chain seq x y z
N LYS A 1 -18.46 55.26 44.63
CA LYS A 1 -19.33 55.06 43.44
C LYS A 1 -18.48 54.36 42.37
N THR A 2 -18.62 53.05 42.24
CA THR A 2 -17.94 52.21 41.31
C THR A 2 -18.86 51.95 40.08
N PRO A 3 -18.41 52.09 38.83
CA PRO A 3 -19.27 51.76 37.69
C PRO A 3 -19.18 50.28 37.38
N GLN A 4 -20.33 49.66 37.24
CA GLN A 4 -20.54 48.29 36.83
C GLN A 4 -20.12 48.06 35.36
N ASN A 5 -19.29 47.08 35.16
CA ASN A 5 -18.87 46.59 33.85
C ASN A 5 -19.92 45.60 33.28
N LYS A 6 -20.63 46.02 32.23
CA LYS A 6 -21.61 45.20 31.51
C LYS A 6 -20.87 44.16 30.64
N GLY A 7 -21.00 42.88 31.02
CA GLY A 7 -20.47 41.75 30.25
C GLY A 7 -21.05 41.67 28.82
N LYS A 8 -20.17 41.66 27.81
CA LYS A 8 -20.51 41.37 26.44
C LYS A 8 -20.72 39.85 26.31
N THR A 9 -21.94 39.45 26.08
CA THR A 9 -22.31 38.08 25.70
C THR A 9 -21.72 37.76 24.32
N ILE A 10 -20.70 36.91 24.29
CA ILE A 10 -20.14 36.38 23.05
C ILE A 10 -21.11 35.30 22.52
N LEU A 11 -21.83 35.63 21.46
CA LEU A 11 -22.64 34.68 20.70
C LEU A 11 -21.71 33.61 20.08
N LYS A 12 -21.83 32.37 20.55
CA LYS A 12 -21.20 31.21 19.90
C LYS A 12 -21.77 31.07 18.50
N PRO A 13 -20.93 30.83 17.46
CA PRO A 13 -21.43 30.57 16.12
C PRO A 13 -22.24 29.28 16.16
N THR A 14 -23.49 29.35 15.76
CA THR A 14 -24.37 28.21 15.54
C THR A 14 -23.78 27.36 14.45
N ARG A 15 -23.35 26.16 14.83
CA ARG A 15 -22.90 25.10 13.93
C ARG A 15 -24.02 24.80 12.93
N GLY A 16 -23.81 25.24 11.69
CA GLY A 16 -24.77 25.02 10.62
C GLY A 16 -25.14 23.54 10.55
N LYS A 17 -26.44 23.27 10.59
CA LYS A 17 -27.01 21.92 10.36
C LYS A 17 -26.47 21.43 9.04
N SER A 18 -25.69 20.34 9.04
CA SER A 18 -25.29 19.61 7.85
C SER A 18 -26.54 19.26 7.07
N LYS A 19 -26.59 19.72 5.81
CA LYS A 19 -27.61 19.34 4.84
C LYS A 19 -27.76 17.83 4.85
N GLY A 20 -29.01 17.36 4.96
CA GLY A 20 -29.48 16.01 5.18
C GLY A 20 -28.56 14.91 4.68
N ALA A 21 -28.24 13.96 5.56
CA ALA A 21 -27.65 12.70 5.19
C ALA A 21 -28.50 12.11 4.07
N ARG A 22 -27.93 11.99 2.85
CA ARG A 22 -28.55 11.25 1.77
C ARG A 22 -28.76 9.83 2.29
N GLN A 23 -30.00 9.39 2.36
CA GLN A 23 -30.29 7.99 2.64
C GLN A 23 -29.66 7.18 1.52
N HIS A 24 -28.60 6.42 1.84
CA HIS A 24 -27.94 5.55 0.88
C HIS A 24 -28.87 4.38 0.59
N SER A 25 -29.27 4.24 -0.68
CA SER A 25 -30.30 3.30 -1.12
C SER A 25 -29.85 1.83 -1.11
N ILE A 26 -28.53 1.57 -1.02
CA ILE A 26 -27.96 0.23 -1.24
C ILE A 26 -27.45 -0.41 0.07
N GLY A 27 -27.55 0.25 1.22
CA GLY A 27 -27.15 -0.34 2.52
C GLY A 27 -25.65 -0.45 2.75
N ILE A 28 -24.83 0.33 2.03
CA ILE A 28 -23.38 0.44 2.22
C ILE A 28 -23.07 1.61 3.14
N ASP A 29 -22.06 1.45 4.00
CA ASP A 29 -21.66 2.49 4.96
C ASP A 29 -21.29 3.83 4.28
N GLY A 30 -21.83 4.91 4.80
CA GLY A 30 -21.66 6.25 4.25
C GLY A 30 -20.20 6.73 4.23
N LYS A 31 -19.37 6.31 5.20
CA LYS A 31 -17.93 6.60 5.20
C LYS A 31 -17.22 5.88 4.04
N ARG A 32 -17.60 4.64 3.79
CA ARG A 32 -17.07 3.85 2.66
C ARG A 32 -17.42 4.50 1.32
N LEU A 33 -18.67 4.90 1.13
CA LEU A 33 -19.12 5.60 -0.08
C LEU A 33 -18.37 6.93 -0.28
N HIS A 34 -18.14 7.69 0.78
CA HIS A 34 -17.37 8.92 0.73
C HIS A 34 -15.91 8.69 0.30
N ASN A 35 -15.26 7.66 0.86
CA ASN A 35 -13.89 7.29 0.46
C ASN A 35 -13.82 6.87 -1.02
N ILE A 36 -14.81 6.13 -1.49
CA ILE A 36 -14.93 5.77 -2.90
C ILE A 36 -15.06 7.02 -3.78
N GLU A 37 -15.89 7.99 -3.41
CA GLU A 37 -16.04 9.25 -4.15
C GLU A 37 -14.73 10.04 -4.25
N ILE A 38 -13.94 10.06 -3.17
CA ILE A 38 -12.61 10.68 -3.17
C ILE A 38 -11.67 9.96 -4.14
N GLY A 39 -11.61 8.62 -4.10
CA GLY A 39 -10.79 7.83 -5.01
C GLY A 39 -11.20 8.01 -6.47
N LEU A 40 -12.49 8.04 -6.75
CA LEU A 40 -13.03 8.26 -8.09
C LEU A 40 -12.72 9.65 -8.67
N ALA A 41 -12.33 10.61 -7.85
CA ALA A 41 -11.96 11.94 -8.34
C ALA A 41 -10.74 11.92 -9.30
N GLN A 42 -9.89 10.89 -9.24
CA GLN A 42 -8.76 10.70 -10.14
C GLN A 42 -9.17 10.23 -11.55
N PHE A 43 -10.41 9.74 -11.70
CA PHE A 43 -10.93 9.15 -12.95
C PHE A 43 -11.83 10.09 -13.72
N ARG A 44 -11.76 11.40 -13.50
CA ARG A 44 -12.60 12.41 -14.18
C ARG A 44 -12.38 12.50 -15.69
N ALA A 45 -11.25 11.99 -16.18
CA ALA A 45 -10.95 11.94 -17.60
C ALA A 45 -11.76 10.88 -18.36
N PHE A 46 -12.35 9.92 -17.65
CA PHE A 46 -13.21 8.89 -18.25
C PHE A 46 -14.65 9.39 -18.40
N THR A 47 -15.26 9.04 -19.51
CA THR A 47 -16.63 9.47 -19.83
C THR A 47 -17.67 8.70 -19.01
N SER A 48 -17.39 7.42 -18.71
CA SER A 48 -18.27 6.54 -17.94
C SER A 48 -17.50 5.56 -17.06
N TYR A 49 -18.18 4.96 -16.09
CA TYR A 49 -17.61 3.90 -15.25
C TYR A 49 -17.40 2.60 -16.03
N GLU A 50 -18.23 2.35 -17.03
CA GLU A 50 -18.13 1.21 -17.95
C GLU A 50 -16.82 1.28 -18.74
N GLU A 51 -16.37 2.46 -19.12
CA GLU A 51 -15.10 2.68 -19.80
C GLU A 51 -13.91 2.27 -18.92
N ILE A 52 -13.94 2.63 -17.62
CA ILE A 52 -12.91 2.22 -16.65
C ILE A 52 -12.92 0.70 -16.49
N VAL A 53 -14.11 0.10 -16.36
CA VAL A 53 -14.27 -1.35 -16.22
C VAL A 53 -13.75 -2.08 -17.46
N ASN A 54 -14.03 -1.58 -18.64
CA ASN A 54 -13.52 -2.14 -19.90
C ASN A 54 -12.00 -2.03 -19.99
N ALA A 55 -11.41 -0.87 -19.62
CA ALA A 55 -9.95 -0.69 -19.59
C ALA A 55 -9.25 -1.69 -18.65
N VAL A 56 -9.88 -2.04 -17.52
CA VAL A 56 -9.39 -3.10 -16.62
C VAL A 56 -9.51 -4.47 -17.29
N CYS A 57 -10.64 -4.77 -17.92
CA CYS A 57 -10.87 -6.08 -18.56
C CYS A 57 -9.95 -6.31 -19.76
N THR A 58 -9.64 -5.28 -20.53
CA THR A 58 -8.71 -5.33 -21.67
C THR A 58 -7.26 -5.14 -21.28
N MET A 59 -6.98 -4.82 -20.01
CA MET A 59 -5.64 -4.46 -19.49
C MET A 59 -4.96 -3.37 -20.32
N ASP A 60 -5.69 -2.28 -20.59
CA ASP A 60 -5.19 -1.17 -21.40
C ASP A 60 -4.24 -0.28 -20.60
N GLU A 61 -2.95 -0.44 -20.88
CA GLU A 61 -1.85 0.27 -20.20
C GLU A 61 -1.82 1.76 -20.53
N SER A 62 -2.40 2.17 -21.66
CA SER A 62 -2.43 3.58 -22.08
C SER A 62 -3.40 4.40 -21.23
N MET A 63 -4.47 3.78 -20.73
CA MET A 63 -5.53 4.44 -19.96
C MET A 63 -5.28 4.34 -18.44
N LEU A 64 -4.74 3.21 -17.97
CA LEU A 64 -4.62 2.89 -16.55
C LEU A 64 -3.16 2.55 -16.17
N GLY A 65 -2.48 3.50 -15.55
CA GLY A 65 -1.16 3.28 -14.95
C GLY A 65 -1.24 2.63 -13.56
N VAL A 66 -0.09 2.25 -13.01
CA VAL A 66 0.05 1.54 -11.72
C VAL A 66 -0.63 2.29 -10.56
N GLU A 67 -0.50 3.63 -10.50
CA GLU A 67 -1.10 4.45 -9.44
C GLU A 67 -2.63 4.43 -9.50
N LYS A 68 -3.20 4.60 -10.70
CA LYS A 68 -4.65 4.51 -10.90
C LYS A 68 -5.20 3.13 -10.54
N LEU A 69 -4.47 2.06 -10.87
CA LEU A 69 -4.84 0.69 -10.50
C LEU A 69 -4.77 0.47 -8.98
N GLY A 70 -3.83 1.10 -8.28
CA GLY A 70 -3.82 1.11 -6.81
C GLY A 70 -5.10 1.72 -6.24
N THR A 71 -5.47 2.90 -6.71
CA THR A 71 -6.73 3.56 -6.30
C THR A 71 -7.96 2.71 -6.68
N LEU A 72 -8.00 2.12 -7.89
CA LEU A 72 -9.10 1.23 -8.30
C LEU A 72 -9.22 0.02 -7.39
N TYR A 73 -8.11 -0.56 -6.95
CA TYR A 73 -8.12 -1.67 -5.99
C TYR A 73 -8.81 -1.26 -4.69
N ASP A 74 -8.46 -0.08 -4.14
CA ASP A 74 -9.02 0.42 -2.88
C ASP A 74 -10.51 0.78 -2.98
N VAL A 75 -10.98 1.24 -4.15
CA VAL A 75 -12.39 1.60 -4.38
C VAL A 75 -13.20 0.45 -5.01
N SER A 76 -12.60 -0.70 -5.27
CA SER A 76 -13.30 -1.89 -5.79
C SER A 76 -14.25 -2.48 -4.75
N PRO A 77 -15.38 -3.07 -5.18
CA PRO A 77 -16.33 -3.68 -4.27
C PRO A 77 -15.73 -4.94 -3.62
N SER A 78 -15.87 -5.06 -2.31
CA SER A 78 -15.54 -6.29 -1.57
C SER A 78 -16.55 -7.40 -1.87
N ALA A 79 -16.22 -8.66 -1.52
CA ALA A 79 -17.13 -9.78 -1.72
C ALA A 79 -18.48 -9.58 -0.99
N GLN A 80 -18.44 -8.99 0.22
CA GLN A 80 -19.64 -8.68 0.99
C GLN A 80 -20.48 -7.58 0.33
N GLU A 81 -19.83 -6.52 -0.18
CA GLU A 81 -20.49 -5.44 -0.91
C GLU A 81 -21.16 -5.97 -2.21
N VAL A 82 -20.49 -6.89 -2.92
CA VAL A 82 -21.07 -7.54 -4.12
C VAL A 82 -22.33 -8.33 -3.79
N GLU A 83 -22.39 -9.02 -2.66
CA GLU A 83 -23.61 -9.72 -2.23
C GLU A 83 -24.75 -8.74 -1.90
N VAL A 84 -24.44 -7.65 -1.22
CA VAL A 84 -25.41 -6.58 -0.93
C VAL A 84 -25.94 -5.96 -2.22
N LEU A 85 -25.05 -5.66 -3.17
CA LEU A 85 -25.39 -5.09 -4.47
C LEU A 85 -26.27 -6.02 -5.31
N LYS A 86 -26.02 -7.34 -5.28
CA LYS A 86 -26.87 -8.34 -5.95
C LYS A 86 -28.28 -8.38 -5.38
N LYS A 87 -28.43 -8.25 -4.07
CA LYS A 87 -29.73 -8.20 -3.38
C LYS A 87 -30.49 -6.90 -3.69
N ALA A 88 -29.75 -5.81 -3.93
CA ALA A 88 -30.30 -4.50 -4.26
C ALA A 88 -30.53 -4.30 -5.77
N SER A 89 -30.63 -5.37 -6.57
CA SER A 89 -30.80 -5.31 -8.04
C SER A 89 -32.02 -4.55 -8.55
N ASN A 90 -33.00 -4.26 -7.67
CA ASN A 90 -34.21 -3.51 -7.99
C ASN A 90 -34.11 -1.99 -7.68
N VAL A 91 -32.92 -1.51 -7.28
CA VAL A 91 -32.74 -0.09 -6.97
C VAL A 91 -32.64 0.71 -8.26
N ASP A 92 -33.41 1.80 -8.36
CA ASP A 92 -33.33 2.71 -9.49
C ASP A 92 -31.95 3.41 -9.52
N ILE A 93 -31.17 3.12 -10.57
CA ILE A 93 -29.83 3.67 -10.79
C ILE A 93 -29.84 5.21 -10.85
N SER A 94 -30.96 5.82 -11.24
CA SER A 94 -31.09 7.27 -11.32
C SER A 94 -30.98 7.95 -9.97
N THR A 95 -31.41 7.29 -8.90
CA THR A 95 -31.39 7.79 -7.51
C THR A 95 -30.05 7.58 -6.83
N CYS A 96 -29.20 6.69 -7.37
CA CYS A 96 -27.90 6.32 -6.81
C CYS A 96 -26.87 7.44 -6.88
N GLY A 97 -26.03 7.55 -5.84
CA GLY A 97 -24.85 8.41 -5.82
C GLY A 97 -23.73 7.93 -6.75
N LYS A 98 -22.69 8.74 -6.90
CA LYS A 98 -21.54 8.41 -7.78
C LYS A 98 -20.82 7.13 -7.35
N ALA A 99 -20.58 6.97 -6.06
CA ALA A 99 -19.94 5.78 -5.50
C ALA A 99 -20.79 4.52 -5.71
N GLU A 100 -22.11 4.62 -5.51
CA GLU A 100 -23.04 3.51 -5.71
C GLU A 100 -23.10 3.08 -7.18
N LYS A 101 -23.13 4.05 -8.12
CA LYS A 101 -23.07 3.78 -9.57
C LYS A 101 -21.78 3.07 -9.97
N TRP A 102 -20.66 3.49 -9.41
CA TRP A 102 -19.37 2.83 -9.61
C TRP A 102 -19.38 1.39 -9.12
N LEU A 103 -19.82 1.17 -7.88
CA LEU A 103 -19.89 -0.17 -7.30
C LEU A 103 -20.82 -1.10 -8.10
N LEU A 104 -21.94 -0.58 -8.59
CA LEU A 104 -22.84 -1.33 -9.47
C LEU A 104 -22.18 -1.69 -10.81
N ALA A 105 -21.44 -0.76 -11.43
CA ALA A 105 -20.71 -1.04 -12.67
C ALA A 105 -19.62 -2.09 -12.46
N ALA A 106 -18.82 -1.97 -11.41
CA ALA A 106 -17.74 -2.89 -11.09
C ALA A 106 -18.26 -4.29 -10.68
N SER A 107 -19.37 -4.37 -9.96
CA SER A 107 -19.98 -5.64 -9.52
C SER A 107 -20.52 -6.51 -10.64
N LYS A 108 -20.82 -5.92 -11.83
CA LYS A 108 -21.25 -6.67 -13.02
C LYS A 108 -20.13 -7.58 -13.56
N VAL A 109 -18.87 -7.24 -13.28
CA VAL A 109 -17.71 -8.03 -13.73
C VAL A 109 -17.32 -9.02 -12.65
N PRO A 110 -17.38 -10.31 -12.90
CA PRO A 110 -16.97 -11.32 -11.93
C PRO A 110 -15.47 -11.18 -11.64
N ARG A 111 -15.12 -11.26 -10.34
CA ARG A 111 -13.74 -11.19 -9.88
C ARG A 111 -13.03 -9.90 -10.30
N PHE A 112 -13.71 -8.76 -10.21
CA PHE A 112 -13.17 -7.47 -10.66
C PHE A 112 -11.90 -7.08 -9.89
N ILE A 113 -11.89 -7.25 -8.57
CA ILE A 113 -10.74 -6.88 -7.73
C ILE A 113 -9.49 -7.69 -8.09
N GLU A 114 -9.66 -8.98 -8.37
CA GLU A 114 -8.53 -9.84 -8.79
C GLU A 114 -8.01 -9.47 -10.18
N LYS A 115 -8.89 -9.01 -11.07
CA LYS A 115 -8.47 -8.48 -12.39
C LYS A 115 -7.64 -7.21 -12.25
N VAL A 116 -8.06 -6.28 -11.38
CA VAL A 116 -7.31 -5.07 -11.07
C VAL A 116 -5.93 -5.43 -10.50
N ASP A 117 -5.86 -6.37 -9.55
CA ASP A 117 -4.61 -6.79 -8.94
C ASP A 117 -3.69 -7.51 -9.95
N THR A 118 -4.25 -8.37 -10.79
CA THR A 118 -3.50 -9.04 -11.88
C THR A 118 -2.94 -8.02 -12.87
N PHE A 119 -3.71 -7.03 -13.23
CA PHE A 119 -3.25 -5.97 -14.13
C PHE A 119 -2.11 -5.16 -13.49
N ARG A 120 -2.26 -4.76 -12.23
CA ARG A 120 -1.19 -4.09 -11.47
C ARG A 120 0.07 -4.94 -11.38
N PHE A 121 -0.08 -6.23 -11.11
CA PHE A 121 1.03 -7.19 -11.10
C PHE A 121 1.74 -7.24 -12.45
N LYS A 122 1.00 -7.36 -13.56
CA LYS A 122 1.55 -7.35 -14.92
C LYS A 122 2.45 -6.14 -15.15
N LEU A 123 1.99 -4.93 -14.80
CA LEU A 123 2.74 -3.69 -14.99
C LEU A 123 4.01 -3.60 -14.12
N THR A 124 3.97 -4.14 -12.91
CA THR A 124 5.08 -4.01 -11.94
C THR A 124 6.07 -5.17 -12.00
N PHE A 125 5.68 -6.32 -12.55
CA PHE A 125 6.46 -7.55 -12.50
C PHE A 125 7.87 -7.40 -13.07
N THR A 126 8.00 -6.87 -14.27
CA THR A 126 9.32 -6.74 -14.94
C THR A 126 10.27 -5.85 -14.15
N GLY A 127 9.76 -4.75 -13.59
CA GLY A 127 10.57 -3.86 -12.73
C GLY A 127 11.05 -4.56 -11.47
N ARG A 128 10.12 -5.20 -10.73
CA ARG A 128 10.44 -5.93 -9.50
C ARG A 128 11.41 -7.10 -9.73
N ALA A 129 11.23 -7.84 -10.83
CA ALA A 129 12.13 -8.94 -11.18
C ALA A 129 13.55 -8.43 -11.46
N LYS A 130 13.71 -7.33 -12.19
CA LYS A 130 15.01 -6.70 -12.44
C LYS A 130 15.67 -6.18 -11.15
N GLU A 131 14.92 -5.56 -10.25
CA GLU A 131 15.43 -5.08 -8.97
C GLU A 131 15.90 -6.23 -8.08
N LEU A 132 15.11 -7.32 -8.02
CA LEU A 132 15.49 -8.52 -7.27
C LEU A 132 16.76 -9.15 -7.84
N ALA A 133 16.86 -9.30 -9.15
CA ALA A 133 18.06 -9.84 -9.80
C ALA A 133 19.30 -9.00 -9.49
N LYS A 134 19.20 -7.65 -9.53
CA LYS A 134 20.30 -6.75 -9.14
C LYS A 134 20.69 -6.93 -7.68
N SER A 135 19.72 -7.07 -6.77
CA SER A 135 19.99 -7.29 -5.35
C SER A 135 20.74 -8.61 -5.11
N ILE A 136 20.29 -9.70 -5.75
CA ILE A 136 20.95 -11.01 -5.67
C ILE A 136 22.40 -10.93 -6.19
N GLN A 137 22.60 -10.27 -7.33
CA GLN A 137 23.94 -10.09 -7.91
C GLN A 137 24.84 -9.30 -6.95
N TYR A 138 24.32 -8.20 -6.39
CA TYR A 138 25.07 -7.39 -5.42
C TYR A 138 25.50 -8.22 -4.20
N PHE A 139 24.58 -8.97 -3.57
CA PHE A 139 24.92 -9.85 -2.45
C PHE A 139 25.95 -10.92 -2.84
N THR A 140 25.81 -11.52 -4.01
CA THR A 140 26.77 -12.49 -4.51
C THR A 140 28.18 -11.90 -4.65
N ASP A 141 28.27 -10.69 -5.18
CA ASP A 141 29.54 -9.99 -5.38
C ASP A 141 30.17 -9.56 -4.04
N VAL A 142 29.35 -9.11 -3.08
CA VAL A 142 29.82 -8.82 -1.72
C VAL A 142 30.38 -10.07 -1.04
N CYS A 143 29.65 -11.17 -1.08
CA CYS A 143 30.13 -12.44 -0.51
C CYS A 143 31.45 -12.92 -1.14
N LYS A 144 31.57 -12.82 -2.47
CA LYS A 144 32.82 -13.13 -3.17
C LYS A 144 33.97 -12.24 -2.72
N LYS A 145 33.72 -10.91 -2.67
CA LYS A 145 34.74 -9.93 -2.21
C LYS A 145 35.22 -10.22 -0.80
N VAL A 146 34.32 -10.53 0.13
CA VAL A 146 34.68 -10.89 1.51
C VAL A 146 35.51 -12.15 1.51
N LYS A 147 35.11 -13.23 0.82
CA LYS A 147 35.84 -14.49 0.75
C LYS A 147 37.25 -14.37 0.13
N THR A 148 37.39 -13.48 -0.83
CA THR A 148 38.66 -13.31 -1.58
C THR A 148 39.56 -12.17 -1.07
N SER A 149 39.12 -11.42 -0.06
CA SER A 149 39.84 -10.26 0.45
C SER A 149 41.08 -10.67 1.23
N LYS A 150 42.26 -10.57 0.59
CA LYS A 150 43.56 -10.84 1.23
C LYS A 150 43.82 -9.93 2.44
N LYS A 151 43.37 -8.65 2.37
CA LYS A 151 43.54 -7.72 3.50
C LYS A 151 42.70 -8.15 4.70
N LEU A 152 41.45 -8.54 4.51
CA LEU A 152 40.58 -9.05 5.58
C LEU A 152 41.18 -10.32 6.19
N MET A 153 41.63 -11.25 5.39
CA MET A 153 42.27 -12.48 5.85
C MET A 153 43.54 -12.18 6.68
N SER A 154 44.36 -11.24 6.24
CA SER A 154 45.59 -10.83 7.00
C SER A 154 45.23 -10.22 8.37
N VAL A 155 44.19 -9.37 8.41
CA VAL A 155 43.71 -8.79 9.69
C VAL A 155 43.20 -9.89 10.61
N LEU A 156 42.34 -10.79 10.13
CA LEU A 156 41.80 -11.89 10.94
C LEU A 156 42.94 -12.84 11.46
N GLN A 157 43.93 -13.13 10.62
CA GLN A 157 45.11 -13.90 11.05
C GLN A 157 45.91 -13.19 12.13
N SER A 158 46.07 -11.86 12.03
CA SER A 158 46.77 -11.08 13.07
C SER A 158 46.00 -11.11 14.40
N VAL A 159 44.69 -10.96 14.37
CA VAL A 159 43.83 -11.08 15.56
C VAL A 159 43.97 -12.46 16.19
N LEU A 160 43.91 -13.53 15.39
CA LEU A 160 44.08 -14.90 15.88
C LEU A 160 45.49 -15.12 16.55
N LYS A 161 46.53 -14.61 15.92
CA LYS A 161 47.90 -14.68 16.49
C LYS A 161 48.00 -13.97 17.83
N ILE A 162 47.47 -12.74 17.92
CA ILE A 162 47.47 -11.96 19.18
C ILE A 162 46.69 -12.71 20.26
N GLY A 163 45.47 -13.18 19.94
CA GLY A 163 44.64 -13.94 20.87
C GLY A 163 45.36 -15.21 21.39
N ASN A 164 46.02 -15.95 20.52
CA ASN A 164 46.77 -17.12 20.91
C ASN A 164 47.99 -16.79 21.80
N ILE A 165 48.65 -15.65 21.57
CA ILE A 165 49.74 -15.18 22.43
C ILE A 165 49.21 -14.82 23.83
N MET A 166 48.13 -14.08 23.90
CA MET A 166 47.49 -13.67 25.16
C MET A 166 46.97 -14.87 25.98
N ASN A 167 46.47 -15.90 25.32
CA ASN A 167 45.91 -17.10 25.91
C ASN A 167 46.93 -18.24 26.07
N LYS A 168 48.21 -17.97 25.84
CA LYS A 168 49.26 -18.99 25.95
C LYS A 168 49.27 -19.63 27.35
N GLY A 169 49.24 -20.96 27.37
CA GLY A 169 49.21 -21.72 28.62
C GLY A 169 47.85 -21.93 29.25
N THR A 170 46.77 -21.41 28.62
CA THR A 170 45.37 -21.67 28.98
C THR A 170 44.73 -22.67 28.03
N HIS A 171 43.55 -23.18 28.39
CA HIS A 171 42.75 -24.07 27.53
C HIS A 171 42.26 -23.36 26.24
N ALA A 172 42.27 -22.04 26.18
CA ALA A 172 41.89 -21.23 25.01
C ALA A 172 43.10 -20.87 24.11
N GLY A 173 44.31 -21.26 24.48
CA GLY A 173 45.51 -21.05 23.67
C GLY A 173 45.64 -22.08 22.54
N GLY A 174 46.32 -21.69 21.44
CA GLY A 174 46.52 -22.57 20.28
C GLY A 174 45.26 -22.75 19.41
N ALA A 175 44.32 -21.85 19.47
CA ALA A 175 43.09 -21.90 18.67
C ALA A 175 43.38 -21.83 17.16
N CYS A 176 42.72 -22.66 16.36
CA CYS A 176 42.78 -22.63 14.88
C CYS A 176 41.94 -21.53 14.25
N GLY A 177 41.05 -20.91 15.02
CA GLY A 177 40.13 -19.86 14.56
C GLY A 177 39.33 -19.30 15.73
N PHE A 178 38.49 -18.31 15.43
CA PHE A 178 37.59 -17.68 16.38
C PHE A 178 36.24 -17.29 15.69
N LYS A 179 35.22 -17.13 16.48
CA LYS A 179 33.92 -16.58 16.00
C LYS A 179 34.01 -15.06 15.96
N LEU A 180 33.42 -14.42 14.92
CA LEU A 180 33.42 -12.96 14.79
C LEU A 180 32.74 -12.28 15.99
N ASP A 181 31.71 -12.90 16.56
CA ASP A 181 31.03 -12.41 17.76
C ASP A 181 31.95 -12.26 18.98
N SER A 182 33.08 -12.95 18.98
CA SER A 182 34.10 -12.83 20.05
C SER A 182 34.92 -11.54 19.96
N LEU A 183 34.75 -10.75 18.92
CA LEU A 183 35.41 -9.44 18.72
C LEU A 183 34.57 -8.25 19.18
N MET A 184 33.30 -8.48 19.50
CA MET A 184 32.38 -7.48 20.06
C MET A 184 32.36 -7.53 21.58
#